data_55973093c327fa66bced7cf1675aad42
#
_entry.id   55973093c327fa66bced7cf1675aad42
#
_cell.length_a   1.000
_cell.length_b   1.000
_cell.length_c   1.000
_cell.angle_alpha   90.00
_cell.angle_beta   90.00
_cell.angle_gamma   90.00
#
_symmetry.space_group_name_H-M   'P 1'
#
loop_
_entity.id
_entity.type
_entity.pdbx_description
1 polymer ?
#
loop_
_entity_poly.entity_id
_entity_poly.type
_entity_poly.pdbx_seq_one_letter_code
_entity_poly.pdbx_strand_id
1 'polypeptide(L)'
;MPEANLTQGTARISVSAEHSNQFHYYQLASEKILNRVNALSKGSTFKEISLEELRKVKVLCAPLPEQNKIAQILSSWDKAISTTEQLLANSQQQKKALMQQLLTGKKRLLDKNGVRFSGEWKTYKFSSLFNERVETGRDDLPLLSITADDGVVYQEDTGRKNTSNEDKSKYRRICVNDIGYNTMRMWQGRSSLSDKEGIVSPAYTIVTPTSKVCPAYAAYLFKFPALVHIFYRHSQGLVSDTWNLKFNHFKNISWQVPSIDEQQKIAAVLSTADKEVTALQQKLDALKQEKQALMQQLLTGKRRVKVEVAA
;
A
#
# COMPACT_ATOMS: atom_id res chain seq x y z
N MET A 1 -26.29 19.83 15.16
CA MET A 1 -25.29 18.83 15.59
C MET A 1 -25.83 18.20 16.88
N PRO A 2 -25.66 16.90 17.08
CA PRO A 2 -26.02 16.31 18.37
C PRO A 2 -25.21 16.97 19.48
N GLU A 3 -25.81 17.17 20.64
CA GLU A 3 -25.12 17.65 21.82
C GLU A 3 -24.00 16.66 22.21
N ALA A 4 -22.80 17.16 22.40
CA ALA A 4 -21.68 16.35 22.84
C ALA A 4 -21.02 16.99 24.06
N ASN A 5 -20.74 16.22 25.10
CA ASN A 5 -19.97 16.63 26.23
C ASN A 5 -18.47 16.54 25.90
N LEU A 6 -17.74 17.59 26.19
CA LEU A 6 -16.29 17.63 26.05
C LEU A 6 -15.62 17.03 27.27
N THR A 7 -14.59 16.22 27.08
CA THR A 7 -13.77 15.68 28.14
C THR A 7 -12.80 16.75 28.69
N GLN A 8 -12.27 16.53 29.89
CA GLN A 8 -11.20 17.34 30.45
C GLN A 8 -10.01 17.38 29.49
N GLY A 9 -9.40 18.55 29.32
CA GLY A 9 -8.29 18.74 28.36
C GLY A 9 -8.70 19.13 26.94
N THR A 10 -10.01 19.33 26.68
CA THR A 10 -10.52 19.84 25.42
C THR A 10 -11.08 21.26 25.55
N ALA A 11 -10.87 22.08 24.50
CA ALA A 11 -11.41 23.42 24.43
C ALA A 11 -12.37 23.58 23.27
N ARG A 12 -13.53 24.18 23.51
CA ARG A 12 -14.46 24.59 22.45
C ARG A 12 -14.11 26.00 21.98
N ILE A 13 -13.94 26.17 20.68
CA ILE A 13 -13.75 27.47 20.05
C ILE A 13 -15.01 27.80 19.27
N SER A 14 -15.62 28.94 19.57
CA SER A 14 -16.80 29.48 18.86
C SER A 14 -16.42 30.81 18.24
N VAL A 15 -16.93 31.09 17.05
CA VAL A 15 -16.73 32.38 16.37
C VAL A 15 -18.00 33.24 16.46
N SER A 16 -17.82 34.57 16.33
CA SER A 16 -18.95 35.51 16.20
C SER A 16 -19.64 35.38 14.84
N ALA A 17 -20.79 36.05 14.67
CA ALA A 17 -21.54 36.06 13.41
C ALA A 17 -20.77 36.65 12.23
N GLU A 18 -19.73 37.42 12.48
CA GLU A 18 -18.87 38.05 11.45
C GLU A 18 -17.80 37.09 10.91
N HIS A 19 -17.75 35.84 11.41
CA HIS A 19 -16.73 34.88 11.07
C HIS A 19 -17.32 33.53 10.68
N SER A 20 -16.64 32.85 9.74
CA SER A 20 -17.01 31.51 9.30
C SER A 20 -16.37 30.45 10.19
N ASN A 21 -17.17 29.62 10.87
CA ASN A 21 -16.71 28.49 11.66
C ASN A 21 -15.78 27.57 10.85
N GLN A 22 -16.17 27.28 9.61
CA GLN A 22 -15.45 26.32 8.76
C GLN A 22 -14.13 26.91 8.26
N PHE A 23 -14.06 28.23 8.00
CA PHE A 23 -12.81 28.89 7.67
C PHE A 23 -11.82 28.80 8.83
N HIS A 24 -12.29 29.09 10.07
CA HIS A 24 -11.44 29.02 11.25
C HIS A 24 -11.04 27.58 11.61
N TYR A 25 -11.89 26.59 11.32
CA TYR A 25 -11.49 25.19 11.39
C TYR A 25 -10.26 24.91 10.52
N TYR A 26 -10.26 25.35 9.26
CA TYR A 26 -9.11 25.17 8.36
C TYR A 26 -7.90 26.00 8.80
N GLN A 27 -8.12 27.20 9.32
CA GLN A 27 -7.02 28.01 9.90
C GLN A 27 -6.32 27.26 11.03
N LEU A 28 -7.09 26.73 11.99
CA LEU A 28 -6.57 26.00 13.13
C LEU A 28 -5.90 24.68 12.72
N ALA A 29 -6.40 24.02 11.68
CA ALA A 29 -5.80 22.81 11.08
C ALA A 29 -4.58 23.07 10.20
N SER A 30 -4.26 24.34 9.90
CA SER A 30 -3.10 24.69 9.08
C SER A 30 -1.79 24.43 9.83
N GLU A 31 -0.78 23.95 9.10
CA GLU A 31 0.54 23.65 9.67
C GLU A 31 1.14 24.85 10.42
N LYS A 32 0.97 26.07 9.88
CA LYS A 32 1.44 27.31 10.50
C LYS A 32 0.87 27.51 11.90
N ILE A 33 -0.44 27.31 12.06
CA ILE A 33 -1.11 27.50 13.36
C ILE A 33 -0.83 26.34 14.30
N LEU A 34 -0.83 25.09 13.78
CA LEU A 34 -0.47 23.91 14.57
C LEU A 34 0.94 24.03 15.14
N ASN A 35 1.92 24.44 14.33
CA ASN A 35 3.30 24.66 14.81
C ASN A 35 3.36 25.75 15.88
N ARG A 36 2.58 26.83 15.76
CA ARG A 36 2.51 27.87 16.76
C ARG A 36 1.87 27.40 18.06
N VAL A 37 0.77 26.65 17.98
CA VAL A 37 0.11 26.02 19.13
C VAL A 37 1.06 25.06 19.83
N ASN A 38 1.76 24.22 19.08
CA ASN A 38 2.75 23.28 19.60
C ASN A 38 3.92 23.98 20.31
N ALA A 39 4.38 25.14 19.79
CA ALA A 39 5.45 25.93 20.38
C ALA A 39 5.03 26.60 21.71
N LEU A 40 3.73 26.90 21.87
CA LEU A 40 3.16 27.47 23.10
C LEU A 40 2.70 26.41 24.11
N SER A 41 2.64 25.14 23.68
CA SER A 41 2.25 24.02 24.52
C SER A 41 3.37 23.65 25.49
N LYS A 42 3.01 23.29 26.71
CA LYS A 42 3.91 22.87 27.81
C LYS A 42 3.69 21.38 28.12
N GLY A 43 4.70 20.75 28.67
CA GLY A 43 4.67 19.34 29.09
C GLY A 43 5.65 18.46 28.28
N SER A 44 6.25 17.49 28.96
CA SER A 44 7.22 16.57 28.37
C SER A 44 6.54 15.33 27.75
N THR A 45 5.56 14.76 28.42
CA THR A 45 4.86 13.53 28.02
C THR A 45 3.55 13.86 27.29
N PHE A 46 2.76 14.80 27.84
CA PHE A 46 1.55 15.33 27.20
C PHE A 46 1.72 16.83 27.04
N LYS A 47 1.64 17.29 25.78
CA LYS A 47 1.70 18.71 25.48
C LYS A 47 0.31 19.31 25.62
N GLU A 48 0.17 20.29 26.48
CA GLU A 48 -1.07 21.03 26.70
C GLU A 48 -0.84 22.52 26.48
N ILE A 49 -1.82 23.21 25.91
CA ILE A 49 -1.86 24.66 25.78
C ILE A 49 -2.92 25.20 26.74
N SER A 50 -2.57 26.19 27.56
CA SER A 50 -3.55 26.86 28.39
C SER A 50 -4.52 27.70 27.56
N LEU A 51 -5.74 27.94 28.08
CA LEU A 51 -6.71 28.82 27.41
C LEU A 51 -6.16 30.23 27.23
N GLU A 52 -5.34 30.71 28.18
CA GLU A 52 -4.69 32.01 28.10
C GLU A 52 -3.73 32.08 26.89
N GLU A 53 -2.86 31.09 26.72
CA GLU A 53 -1.94 31.04 25.59
C GLU A 53 -2.68 30.82 24.25
N LEU A 54 -3.73 29.98 24.28
CA LEU A 54 -4.55 29.76 23.10
C LEU A 54 -5.22 31.05 22.60
N ARG A 55 -5.70 31.92 23.52
CA ARG A 55 -6.30 33.22 23.18
C ARG A 55 -5.31 34.20 22.56
N LYS A 56 -4.00 34.04 22.77
CA LYS A 56 -2.94 34.87 22.21
C LYS A 56 -2.56 34.43 20.78
N VAL A 57 -3.04 33.29 20.29
CA VAL A 57 -2.75 32.78 18.94
C VAL A 57 -3.43 33.67 17.91
N LYS A 58 -2.64 34.43 17.15
CA LYS A 58 -3.13 35.30 16.07
C LYS A 58 -3.37 34.47 14.82
N VAL A 59 -4.54 34.59 14.22
CA VAL A 59 -4.93 34.02 12.93
C VAL A 59 -5.19 35.13 11.91
N LEU A 60 -4.95 34.85 10.63
CA LEU A 60 -5.29 35.77 9.55
C LEU A 60 -6.77 35.60 9.22
N CYS A 61 -7.48 36.73 9.11
CA CYS A 61 -8.90 36.74 8.75
C CYS A 61 -9.10 37.51 7.44
N ALA A 62 -9.75 36.89 6.49
CA ALA A 62 -10.29 37.55 5.29
C ALA A 62 -11.68 38.13 5.61
N PRO A 63 -12.26 39.02 4.77
CA PRO A 63 -13.66 39.38 4.86
C PRO A 63 -14.60 38.18 4.83
N LEU A 64 -15.72 38.21 5.54
CA LEU A 64 -16.64 37.05 5.69
C LEU A 64 -17.05 36.38 4.38
N PRO A 65 -17.40 37.10 3.28
CA PRO A 65 -17.69 36.46 2.01
C PRO A 65 -16.52 35.63 1.46
N GLU A 66 -15.29 36.12 1.61
CA GLU A 66 -14.09 35.39 1.20
C GLU A 66 -13.79 34.20 2.12
N GLN A 67 -13.99 34.34 3.42
CA GLN A 67 -13.89 33.21 4.36
C GLN A 67 -14.82 32.06 3.94
N ASN A 68 -16.08 32.38 3.61
CA ASN A 68 -17.07 31.38 3.19
C ASN A 68 -16.66 30.71 1.87
N LYS A 69 -16.13 31.49 0.91
CA LYS A 69 -15.66 30.94 -0.37
C LYS A 69 -14.45 30.04 -0.21
N ILE A 70 -13.47 30.43 0.61
CA ILE A 70 -12.30 29.60 0.95
C ILE A 70 -12.75 28.31 1.64
N ALA A 71 -13.65 28.41 2.63
CA ALA A 71 -14.18 27.25 3.33
C ALA A 71 -14.91 26.29 2.38
N GLN A 72 -15.70 26.81 1.46
CA GLN A 72 -16.38 26.01 0.43
C GLN A 72 -15.38 25.27 -0.47
N ILE A 73 -14.34 25.94 -0.94
CA ILE A 73 -13.28 25.33 -1.75
C ILE A 73 -12.64 24.17 -0.97
N LEU A 74 -12.13 24.43 0.24
CA LEU A 74 -11.44 23.43 1.03
C LEU A 74 -12.35 22.26 1.43
N SER A 75 -13.62 22.52 1.70
CA SER A 75 -14.63 21.49 1.97
C SER A 75 -14.90 20.59 0.76
N SER A 76 -14.85 21.14 -0.46
CA SER A 76 -14.96 20.33 -1.68
C SER A 76 -13.77 19.35 -1.83
N TRP A 77 -12.57 19.80 -1.45
CA TRP A 77 -11.39 18.92 -1.40
C TRP A 77 -11.51 17.83 -0.34
N ASP A 78 -12.02 18.16 0.87
CA ASP A 78 -12.27 17.15 1.90
C ASP A 78 -13.25 16.08 1.44
N LYS A 79 -14.31 16.48 0.75
CA LYS A 79 -15.28 15.55 0.17
C LYS A 79 -14.63 14.66 -0.89
N ALA A 80 -13.80 15.22 -1.76
CA ALA A 80 -13.08 14.46 -2.79
C ALA A 80 -12.10 13.45 -2.16
N ILE A 81 -11.34 13.86 -1.13
CA ILE A 81 -10.42 13.00 -0.37
C ILE A 81 -11.20 11.85 0.29
N SER A 82 -12.23 12.17 1.08
CA SER A 82 -13.05 11.16 1.78
C SER A 82 -13.69 10.16 0.82
N THR A 83 -14.22 10.65 -0.30
CA THR A 83 -14.81 9.76 -1.33
C THR A 83 -13.74 8.84 -1.93
N THR A 84 -12.54 9.37 -2.22
CA THR A 84 -11.44 8.57 -2.77
C THR A 84 -10.91 7.55 -1.76
N GLU A 85 -10.83 7.90 -0.48
CA GLU A 85 -10.47 6.96 0.61
C GLU A 85 -11.48 5.80 0.70
N GLN A 86 -12.77 6.09 0.57
CA GLN A 86 -13.81 5.07 0.58
C GLN A 86 -13.75 4.16 -0.64
N LEU A 87 -13.51 4.73 -1.83
CA LEU A 87 -13.32 3.95 -3.06
C LEU A 87 -12.10 3.04 -2.96
N LEU A 88 -10.98 3.55 -2.44
CA LEU A 88 -9.77 2.77 -2.22
C LEU A 88 -10.01 1.58 -1.28
N ALA A 89 -10.66 1.82 -0.14
CA ALA A 89 -10.99 0.77 0.82
C ALA A 89 -11.91 -0.30 0.18
N ASN A 90 -12.90 0.11 -0.59
CA ASN A 90 -13.81 -0.80 -1.29
C ASN A 90 -13.06 -1.63 -2.36
N SER A 91 -12.20 -1.02 -3.17
CA SER A 91 -11.41 -1.73 -4.18
C SER A 91 -10.43 -2.73 -3.55
N GLN A 92 -9.79 -2.39 -2.43
CA GLN A 92 -8.94 -3.31 -1.67
C GLN A 92 -9.74 -4.52 -1.14
N GLN A 93 -10.94 -4.28 -0.62
CA GLN A 93 -11.83 -5.35 -0.15
C GLN A 93 -12.32 -6.23 -1.30
N GLN A 94 -12.68 -5.63 -2.44
CA GLN A 94 -13.08 -6.37 -3.65
C GLN A 94 -11.94 -7.24 -4.17
N LYS A 95 -10.70 -6.72 -4.27
CA LYS A 95 -9.51 -7.50 -4.65
C LYS A 95 -9.34 -8.70 -3.72
N LYS A 96 -9.43 -8.51 -2.40
CA LYS A 96 -9.32 -9.61 -1.42
C LYS A 96 -10.40 -10.69 -1.65
N ALA A 97 -11.64 -10.28 -1.90
CA ALA A 97 -12.74 -11.18 -2.19
C ALA A 97 -12.53 -11.93 -3.52
N LEU A 98 -12.06 -11.24 -4.57
CA LEU A 98 -11.70 -11.84 -5.86
C LEU A 98 -10.59 -12.90 -5.70
N MET A 99 -9.53 -12.59 -4.97
CA MET A 99 -8.47 -13.56 -4.67
C MET A 99 -9.03 -14.82 -4.01
N GLN A 100 -9.89 -14.64 -2.99
CA GLN A 100 -10.50 -15.77 -2.29
C GLN A 100 -11.40 -16.61 -3.20
N GLN A 101 -12.16 -16.00 -4.08
CA GLN A 101 -13.07 -16.71 -4.97
C GLN A 101 -12.35 -17.39 -6.14
N LEU A 102 -11.39 -16.69 -6.75
CA LEU A 102 -10.72 -17.15 -7.97
C LEU A 102 -9.60 -18.15 -7.67
N LEU A 103 -8.79 -17.93 -6.63
CA LEU A 103 -7.68 -18.83 -6.27
C LEU A 103 -8.13 -20.12 -5.55
N THR A 104 -9.42 -20.25 -5.26
CA THR A 104 -10.03 -21.46 -4.70
C THR A 104 -10.96 -22.18 -5.69
N GLY A 105 -11.17 -21.61 -6.89
CA GLY A 105 -12.11 -22.15 -7.86
C GLY A 105 -13.59 -21.99 -7.50
N LYS A 106 -13.92 -21.31 -6.38
CA LYS A 106 -15.32 -21.03 -5.99
C LYS A 106 -16.06 -20.22 -7.04
N LYS A 107 -15.34 -19.33 -7.75
CA LYS A 107 -15.86 -18.61 -8.91
C LYS A 107 -14.96 -18.93 -10.10
N ARG A 108 -15.58 -19.41 -11.17
CA ARG A 108 -14.89 -19.71 -12.43
C ARG A 108 -15.13 -18.57 -13.42
N LEU A 109 -14.10 -18.18 -14.12
CA LEU A 109 -14.16 -17.14 -15.14
C LEU A 109 -14.66 -17.68 -16.49
N LEU A 110 -14.89 -16.77 -17.43
CA LEU A 110 -15.17 -17.11 -18.82
C LEU A 110 -13.86 -17.15 -19.61
N ASP A 111 -13.76 -18.10 -20.55
CA ASP A 111 -12.65 -18.19 -21.49
C ASP A 111 -12.75 -17.08 -22.57
N LYS A 112 -11.90 -17.14 -23.59
CA LYS A 112 -11.88 -16.20 -24.71
C LYS A 112 -13.13 -16.29 -25.59
N ASN A 113 -13.88 -17.40 -25.55
CA ASN A 113 -15.09 -17.64 -26.33
C ASN A 113 -16.36 -17.32 -25.52
N GLY A 114 -16.23 -16.82 -24.28
CA GLY A 114 -17.37 -16.55 -23.40
C GLY A 114 -17.91 -17.79 -22.69
N VAL A 115 -17.26 -18.93 -22.78
CA VAL A 115 -17.65 -20.18 -22.11
C VAL A 115 -16.98 -20.24 -20.73
N ARG A 116 -17.74 -20.67 -19.72
CA ARG A 116 -17.22 -20.80 -18.35
C ARG A 116 -16.24 -21.98 -18.27
N PHE A 117 -15.05 -21.74 -17.68
CA PHE A 117 -14.14 -22.83 -17.36
C PHE A 117 -14.81 -23.88 -16.49
N SER A 118 -14.79 -25.15 -16.90
CA SER A 118 -15.45 -26.28 -16.21
C SER A 118 -14.50 -27.43 -15.88
N GLY A 119 -13.26 -27.41 -16.40
CA GLY A 119 -12.26 -28.45 -16.12
C GLY A 119 -11.92 -28.56 -14.64
N GLU A 120 -11.67 -29.77 -14.17
CA GLU A 120 -11.25 -30.02 -12.79
C GLU A 120 -9.87 -29.43 -12.51
N TRP A 121 -9.70 -28.86 -11.32
CA TRP A 121 -8.39 -28.42 -10.84
C TRP A 121 -7.58 -29.64 -10.42
N LYS A 122 -6.35 -29.72 -10.92
CA LYS A 122 -5.46 -30.85 -10.64
C LYS A 122 -4.51 -30.53 -9.49
N THR A 123 -4.35 -31.51 -8.59
CA THR A 123 -3.37 -31.41 -7.50
C THR A 123 -1.99 -31.73 -8.02
N TYR A 124 -1.05 -30.84 -7.79
CA TYR A 124 0.36 -31.00 -8.11
C TYR A 124 1.24 -30.76 -6.89
N LYS A 125 2.34 -31.52 -6.78
CA LYS A 125 3.43 -31.15 -5.89
C LYS A 125 4.16 -29.94 -6.46
N PHE A 126 4.65 -29.05 -5.60
CA PHE A 126 5.40 -27.88 -6.03
C PHE A 126 6.70 -28.23 -6.76
N SER A 127 7.27 -29.42 -6.51
CA SER A 127 8.37 -29.97 -7.31
C SER A 127 8.07 -30.15 -8.80
N SER A 128 6.79 -30.24 -9.20
CA SER A 128 6.38 -30.31 -10.61
C SER A 128 5.94 -28.97 -11.19
N LEU A 129 5.69 -27.98 -10.35
CA LEU A 129 5.28 -26.63 -10.74
C LEU A 129 6.46 -25.65 -10.77
N PHE A 130 7.50 -25.88 -9.96
CA PHE A 130 8.61 -24.97 -9.77
C PHE A 130 9.95 -25.71 -9.73
N ASN A 131 10.96 -25.15 -10.36
CA ASN A 131 12.36 -25.54 -10.21
C ASN A 131 13.09 -24.53 -9.34
N GLU A 132 14.07 -24.93 -8.54
CA GLU A 132 14.95 -24.00 -7.84
C GLU A 132 16.01 -23.49 -8.80
N ARG A 133 16.22 -22.16 -8.84
CA ARG A 133 17.39 -21.57 -9.48
C ARG A 133 18.49 -21.37 -8.45
N VAL A 134 19.59 -22.09 -8.62
CA VAL A 134 20.76 -22.05 -7.69
C VAL A 134 21.98 -21.36 -8.31
N GLU A 135 21.84 -20.78 -9.49
CA GLU A 135 22.92 -20.12 -10.22
C GLU A 135 23.49 -18.95 -9.41
N THR A 136 24.80 -18.93 -9.22
CA THR A 136 25.57 -17.93 -8.49
C THR A 136 26.77 -17.46 -9.31
N GLY A 137 27.58 -16.52 -8.78
CA GLY A 137 28.81 -16.06 -9.44
C GLY A 137 28.55 -15.15 -10.65
N ARG A 138 27.46 -14.41 -10.66
CA ARG A 138 27.07 -13.46 -11.71
C ARG A 138 27.13 -12.03 -11.23
N ASP A 139 28.33 -11.64 -10.77
CA ASP A 139 28.67 -10.28 -10.31
C ASP A 139 28.69 -9.24 -11.44
N ASP A 140 28.60 -9.69 -12.70
CA ASP A 140 28.34 -8.86 -13.88
C ASP A 140 26.90 -8.32 -13.96
N LEU A 141 25.97 -8.88 -13.17
CA LEU A 141 24.57 -8.49 -13.16
C LEU A 141 24.23 -7.46 -12.06
N PRO A 142 23.21 -6.62 -12.26
CA PRO A 142 22.82 -5.62 -11.28
C PRO A 142 22.30 -6.26 -9.99
N LEU A 143 22.59 -5.59 -8.86
CA LEU A 143 22.07 -5.99 -7.56
C LEU A 143 20.59 -5.58 -7.43
N LEU A 144 19.74 -6.56 -7.12
CA LEU A 144 18.32 -6.37 -6.93
C LEU A 144 17.90 -6.62 -5.48
N SER A 145 16.84 -5.96 -5.08
CA SER A 145 16.14 -6.17 -3.82
C SER A 145 14.73 -6.68 -4.06
N ILE A 146 14.32 -7.67 -3.28
CA ILE A 146 12.93 -8.15 -3.28
C ILE A 146 12.20 -7.45 -2.14
N THR A 147 11.30 -6.54 -2.47
CA THR A 147 10.51 -5.77 -1.52
C THR A 147 9.16 -6.44 -1.26
N ALA A 148 8.44 -5.98 -0.24
CA ALA A 148 7.11 -6.50 0.06
C ALA A 148 6.04 -5.95 -0.90
N ASP A 149 6.20 -4.67 -1.26
CA ASP A 149 5.16 -3.87 -1.89
C ASP A 149 5.53 -3.47 -3.33
N ASP A 150 6.81 -3.12 -3.57
CA ASP A 150 7.28 -2.62 -4.88
C ASP A 150 7.81 -3.73 -5.80
N GLY A 151 7.71 -5.01 -5.37
CA GLY A 151 8.21 -6.12 -6.18
C GLY A 151 9.73 -6.26 -6.16
N VAL A 152 10.32 -6.57 -7.30
CA VAL A 152 11.77 -6.66 -7.49
C VAL A 152 12.28 -5.35 -8.09
N VAL A 153 13.14 -4.65 -7.33
CA VAL A 153 13.65 -3.32 -7.69
C VAL A 153 15.19 -3.32 -7.65
N TYR A 154 15.82 -2.36 -8.32
CA TYR A 154 17.25 -2.15 -8.14
C TYR A 154 17.56 -1.75 -6.71
N GLN A 155 18.68 -2.24 -6.16
CA GLN A 155 19.05 -1.93 -4.77
C GLN A 155 19.21 -0.42 -4.54
N GLU A 156 19.73 0.31 -5.51
CA GLU A 156 19.91 1.76 -5.48
C GLU A 156 18.59 2.53 -5.38
N ASP A 157 17.51 2.00 -5.99
CA ASP A 157 16.18 2.63 -5.98
C ASP A 157 15.43 2.45 -4.66
N THR A 158 15.92 1.60 -3.75
CA THR A 158 15.23 1.32 -2.48
C THR A 158 15.28 2.49 -1.49
N GLY A 159 16.12 3.50 -1.72
CA GLY A 159 16.41 4.58 -0.76
C GLY A 159 17.04 4.12 0.55
N ARG A 160 17.37 2.83 0.69
CA ARG A 160 17.98 2.25 1.88
C ARG A 160 19.50 2.15 1.70
N LYS A 161 20.23 2.34 2.81
CA LYS A 161 21.68 2.12 2.80
C LYS A 161 21.96 0.69 2.30
N ASN A 162 22.85 0.58 1.31
CA ASN A 162 23.30 -0.72 0.83
C ASN A 162 24.18 -1.37 1.93
N THR A 163 23.69 -2.44 2.54
CA THR A 163 24.38 -3.24 3.57
C THR A 163 24.82 -4.59 3.02
N SER A 164 24.78 -4.78 1.70
CA SER A 164 25.19 -6.03 1.07
C SER A 164 26.71 -6.24 1.18
N ASN A 165 27.14 -7.49 1.31
CA ASN A 165 28.56 -7.83 1.32
C ASN A 165 29.24 -7.39 0.01
N GLU A 166 30.53 -7.07 0.07
CA GLU A 166 31.32 -6.77 -1.14
C GLU A 166 31.44 -8.00 -2.03
N ASP A 167 31.70 -9.17 -1.45
CA ASP A 167 31.70 -10.45 -2.16
C ASP A 167 30.27 -10.86 -2.55
N LYS A 168 29.99 -10.85 -3.84
CA LYS A 168 28.72 -11.27 -4.44
C LYS A 168 28.73 -12.71 -4.97
N SER A 169 29.81 -13.45 -4.83
CA SER A 169 29.98 -14.80 -5.39
C SER A 169 28.87 -15.79 -5.00
N LYS A 170 28.24 -15.58 -3.82
CA LYS A 170 27.12 -16.40 -3.30
C LYS A 170 25.73 -15.84 -3.63
N TYR A 171 25.67 -14.68 -4.28
CA TYR A 171 24.38 -14.07 -4.64
C TYR A 171 23.73 -14.90 -5.74
N ARG A 172 22.42 -15.06 -5.62
CA ARG A 172 21.64 -15.89 -6.55
C ARG A 172 21.13 -15.07 -7.72
N ARG A 173 21.28 -15.60 -8.93
CA ARG A 173 20.64 -15.02 -10.12
C ARG A 173 19.14 -15.14 -10.01
N ILE A 174 18.43 -14.07 -10.39
CA ILE A 174 16.99 -14.05 -10.63
C ILE A 174 16.75 -13.54 -12.05
N CYS A 175 15.86 -14.18 -12.78
CA CYS A 175 15.49 -13.82 -14.15
C CYS A 175 14.04 -13.32 -14.22
N VAL A 176 13.70 -12.70 -15.33
CA VAL A 176 12.30 -12.34 -15.63
C VAL A 176 11.41 -13.58 -15.54
N ASN A 177 10.26 -13.45 -14.88
CA ASN A 177 9.29 -14.51 -14.55
C ASN A 177 9.75 -15.53 -13.47
N ASP A 178 10.92 -15.39 -12.87
CA ASP A 178 11.21 -16.09 -11.62
C ASP A 178 10.45 -15.45 -10.45
N ILE A 179 10.19 -16.25 -9.42
CA ILE A 179 9.66 -15.75 -8.15
C ILE A 179 10.74 -15.92 -7.09
N GLY A 180 11.16 -14.78 -6.52
CA GLY A 180 12.03 -14.78 -5.37
C GLY A 180 11.23 -14.67 -4.07
N TYR A 181 11.53 -15.50 -3.08
CA TYR A 181 10.93 -15.37 -1.77
C TYR A 181 11.98 -15.33 -0.66
N ASN A 182 11.72 -14.55 0.36
CA ASN A 182 12.58 -14.50 1.54
C ASN A 182 12.40 -15.80 2.33
N THR A 183 13.46 -16.61 2.39
CA THR A 183 13.44 -17.94 3.00
C THR A 183 12.95 -17.91 4.46
N MET A 184 13.33 -16.88 5.23
CA MET A 184 12.96 -16.72 6.63
C MET A 184 11.61 -16.01 6.85
N ARG A 185 10.98 -15.48 5.79
CA ARG A 185 9.72 -14.72 5.87
C ARG A 185 8.64 -15.25 4.91
N MET A 186 8.88 -16.39 4.24
CA MET A 186 7.87 -16.98 3.33
C MET A 186 6.60 -17.41 4.09
N TRP A 187 6.70 -17.73 5.35
CA TRP A 187 5.55 -17.98 6.21
C TRP A 187 4.63 -16.75 6.40
N GLN A 188 5.08 -15.56 6.00
CA GLN A 188 4.29 -14.34 5.91
C GLN A 188 3.90 -14.00 4.45
N GLY A 189 4.21 -14.85 3.47
CA GLY A 189 3.95 -14.61 2.06
C GLY A 189 4.93 -13.60 1.40
N ARG A 190 6.12 -13.41 1.99
CA ARG A 190 7.14 -12.46 1.47
C ARG A 190 7.82 -13.01 0.22
N SER A 191 7.20 -12.73 -0.93
CA SER A 191 7.63 -13.17 -2.25
C SER A 191 7.30 -12.11 -3.31
N SER A 192 8.05 -12.10 -4.42
CA SER A 192 7.77 -11.23 -5.57
C SER A 192 8.15 -11.90 -6.88
N LEU A 193 7.34 -11.66 -7.89
CA LEU A 193 7.63 -12.00 -9.28
C LEU A 193 8.63 -11.00 -9.83
N SER A 194 9.67 -11.49 -10.51
CA SER A 194 10.66 -10.61 -11.14
C SER A 194 10.25 -10.21 -12.55
N ASP A 195 10.31 -8.94 -12.82
CA ASP A 195 10.26 -8.32 -14.14
C ASP A 195 11.66 -7.92 -14.65
N LYS A 196 12.70 -8.24 -13.88
CA LYS A 196 14.11 -7.88 -14.12
C LYS A 196 15.01 -9.09 -14.01
N GLU A 197 16.19 -8.99 -14.62
CA GLU A 197 17.30 -9.91 -14.41
C GLU A 197 18.38 -9.25 -13.55
N GLY A 198 18.93 -10.00 -12.59
CA GLY A 198 19.98 -9.51 -11.70
C GLY A 198 20.36 -10.55 -10.64
N ILE A 199 21.02 -10.09 -9.61
CA ILE A 199 21.43 -10.92 -8.46
C ILE A 199 20.76 -10.42 -7.18
N VAL A 200 20.41 -11.37 -6.31
CA VAL A 200 19.78 -11.10 -5.00
C VAL A 200 20.53 -11.82 -3.89
N SER A 201 20.35 -11.34 -2.66
CA SER A 201 20.97 -11.93 -1.46
C SER A 201 20.72 -13.44 -1.36
N PRO A 202 21.69 -14.22 -0.83
CA PRO A 202 21.52 -15.66 -0.54
C PRO A 202 20.37 -15.99 0.42
N ALA A 203 19.84 -15.01 1.15
CA ALA A 203 18.68 -15.17 2.03
C ALA A 203 17.39 -15.44 1.25
N TYR A 204 17.38 -15.26 -0.07
CA TYR A 204 16.25 -15.57 -0.93
C TYR A 204 16.39 -16.94 -1.58
N THR A 205 15.27 -17.64 -1.69
CA THR A 205 15.11 -18.79 -2.56
C THR A 205 14.45 -18.31 -3.86
N ILE A 206 15.04 -18.69 -5.00
CA ILE A 206 14.51 -18.33 -6.33
C ILE A 206 13.90 -19.57 -6.94
N VAL A 207 12.65 -19.46 -7.38
CA VAL A 207 11.92 -20.52 -8.05
C VAL A 207 11.49 -20.09 -9.44
N THR A 208 11.75 -20.96 -10.42
CA THR A 208 11.35 -20.78 -11.81
C THR A 208 10.09 -21.58 -12.08
N PRO A 209 8.97 -20.94 -12.44
CA PRO A 209 7.75 -21.62 -12.82
C PRO A 209 7.97 -22.54 -14.04
N THR A 210 7.41 -23.75 -14.01
CA THR A 210 7.39 -24.68 -15.17
C THR A 210 6.24 -24.31 -16.12
N SER A 211 6.14 -24.98 -17.28
CA SER A 211 5.04 -24.80 -18.22
C SER A 211 3.64 -25.12 -17.65
N LYS A 212 3.56 -25.72 -16.47
CA LYS A 212 2.29 -26.05 -15.81
C LYS A 212 1.72 -24.91 -14.97
N VAL A 213 2.49 -23.85 -14.72
CA VAL A 213 2.05 -22.73 -13.91
C VAL A 213 2.42 -21.38 -14.53
N CYS A 214 1.43 -20.50 -14.62
CA CYS A 214 1.61 -19.11 -15.05
C CYS A 214 2.34 -18.32 -13.97
N PRO A 215 3.48 -17.64 -14.27
CA PRO A 215 4.25 -16.89 -13.28
C PRO A 215 3.42 -15.84 -12.52
N ALA A 216 2.60 -15.06 -13.23
CA ALA A 216 1.75 -14.04 -12.63
C ALA A 216 0.66 -14.66 -11.72
N TYR A 217 0.09 -15.80 -12.10
CA TYR A 217 -0.85 -16.54 -11.24
C TYR A 217 -0.16 -17.02 -9.96
N ALA A 218 1.03 -17.59 -10.09
CA ALA A 218 1.81 -18.08 -8.95
C ALA A 218 2.19 -16.94 -7.97
N ALA A 219 2.46 -15.75 -8.47
CA ALA A 219 2.73 -14.58 -7.64
C ALA A 219 1.53 -14.23 -6.74
N TYR A 220 0.31 -14.28 -7.26
CA TYR A 220 -0.92 -14.11 -6.47
C TYR A 220 -1.15 -15.29 -5.51
N LEU A 221 -0.92 -16.50 -6.00
CA LEU A 221 -1.09 -17.71 -5.20
C LEU A 221 -0.17 -17.70 -3.98
N PHE A 222 1.08 -17.24 -4.09
CA PHE A 222 2.03 -17.17 -2.97
C PHE A 222 1.66 -16.12 -1.91
N LYS A 223 0.77 -15.19 -2.24
CA LYS A 223 0.20 -14.21 -1.30
C LYS A 223 -1.19 -14.63 -0.78
N PHE A 224 -1.71 -15.78 -1.24
CA PHE A 224 -3.02 -16.25 -0.82
C PHE A 224 -2.98 -16.79 0.61
N PRO A 225 -3.82 -16.29 1.57
CA PRO A 225 -3.71 -16.62 2.98
C PRO A 225 -3.72 -18.10 3.32
N ALA A 226 -4.56 -18.89 2.61
CA ALA A 226 -4.62 -20.33 2.85
C ALA A 226 -3.31 -21.04 2.46
N LEU A 227 -2.66 -20.62 1.37
CA LEU A 227 -1.35 -21.17 0.98
C LEU A 227 -0.23 -20.62 1.88
N VAL A 228 -0.29 -19.35 2.28
CA VAL A 228 0.65 -18.76 3.25
C VAL A 228 0.62 -19.55 4.57
N HIS A 229 -0.56 -19.98 5.02
CA HIS A 229 -0.67 -20.84 6.19
C HIS A 229 0.00 -22.22 5.98
N ILE A 230 -0.02 -22.76 4.77
CA ILE A 230 0.71 -23.99 4.43
C ILE A 230 2.21 -23.74 4.43
N PHE A 231 2.68 -22.60 3.91
CA PHE A 231 4.10 -22.20 4.00
C PHE A 231 4.56 -22.13 5.46
N TYR A 232 3.75 -21.54 6.34
CA TYR A 232 4.01 -21.54 7.78
C TYR A 232 4.19 -22.96 8.32
N ARG A 233 3.27 -23.89 8.02
CA ARG A 233 3.33 -25.28 8.51
C ARG A 233 4.52 -26.09 7.98
N HIS A 234 5.08 -25.72 6.83
CA HIS A 234 6.25 -26.35 6.22
C HIS A 234 7.56 -25.63 6.56
N SER A 235 7.50 -24.49 7.24
CA SER A 235 8.69 -23.78 7.73
C SER A 235 9.31 -24.52 8.89
N GLN A 236 10.64 -24.50 8.95
CA GLN A 236 11.44 -25.17 9.99
C GLN A 236 12.08 -24.13 10.90
N GLY A 237 12.21 -24.43 12.18
CA GLY A 237 12.83 -23.56 13.18
C GLY A 237 12.16 -23.72 14.54
N LEU A 238 12.90 -23.46 15.63
CA LEU A 238 12.39 -23.63 17.00
C LEU A 238 11.49 -22.45 17.44
N VAL A 239 11.80 -21.25 16.96
CA VAL A 239 11.07 -20.01 17.28
C VAL A 239 10.81 -19.20 16.01
N SER A 240 9.85 -18.28 16.05
CA SER A 240 9.38 -17.50 14.90
C SER A 240 10.52 -16.80 14.11
N ASP A 241 11.54 -16.34 14.81
CA ASP A 241 12.67 -15.63 14.19
C ASP A 241 13.64 -16.56 13.43
N THR A 242 13.58 -17.85 13.70
CA THR A 242 14.39 -18.88 13.02
C THR A 242 13.61 -19.67 11.97
N TRP A 243 12.29 -19.46 11.87
CA TRP A 243 11.50 -20.17 10.87
C TRP A 243 11.98 -19.85 9.46
N ASN A 244 12.19 -20.92 8.69
CA ASN A 244 12.61 -20.80 7.31
C ASN A 244 11.94 -21.85 6.43
N LEU A 245 11.64 -21.50 5.19
CA LEU A 245 11.11 -22.38 4.16
C LEU A 245 12.14 -22.54 3.05
N LYS A 246 13.06 -23.50 3.20
CA LYS A 246 14.01 -23.85 2.14
C LYS A 246 13.30 -24.62 1.02
N PHE A 247 13.87 -24.62 -0.18
CA PHE A 247 13.28 -25.30 -1.34
C PHE A 247 12.97 -26.78 -1.10
N ASN A 248 13.80 -27.50 -0.30
CA ASN A 248 13.57 -28.90 0.02
C ASN A 248 12.26 -29.17 0.76
N HIS A 249 11.75 -28.20 1.55
CA HIS A 249 10.44 -28.29 2.19
C HIS A 249 9.34 -27.73 1.29
N PHE A 250 9.61 -26.62 0.60
CA PHE A 250 8.72 -26.00 -0.36
C PHE A 250 8.26 -26.97 -1.46
N LYS A 251 9.18 -27.73 -2.07
CA LYS A 251 8.90 -28.67 -3.18
C LYS A 251 7.91 -29.80 -2.81
N ASN A 252 7.72 -30.09 -1.53
CA ASN A 252 6.83 -31.15 -1.05
C ASN A 252 5.39 -30.66 -0.82
N ILE A 253 5.14 -29.37 -0.88
CA ILE A 253 3.80 -28.80 -0.79
C ILE A 253 2.98 -29.25 -1.99
N SER A 254 1.72 -29.60 -1.75
CA SER A 254 0.76 -29.94 -2.79
C SER A 254 -0.35 -28.88 -2.84
N TRP A 255 -0.74 -28.48 -4.04
CA TRP A 255 -1.80 -27.52 -4.25
C TRP A 255 -2.59 -27.80 -5.52
N GLN A 256 -3.87 -27.44 -5.52
CA GLN A 256 -4.72 -27.55 -6.69
C GLN A 256 -4.59 -26.31 -7.57
N VAL A 257 -4.38 -26.52 -8.86
CA VAL A 257 -4.30 -25.45 -9.86
C VAL A 257 -5.19 -25.75 -11.07
N PRO A 258 -5.79 -24.74 -11.69
CA PRO A 258 -6.56 -24.87 -12.94
C PRO A 258 -5.67 -25.10 -14.17
N SER A 259 -6.31 -25.17 -15.33
CA SER A 259 -5.61 -25.11 -16.63
C SER A 259 -4.80 -23.81 -16.76
N ILE A 260 -3.75 -23.83 -17.57
CA ILE A 260 -2.88 -22.67 -17.80
C ILE A 260 -3.67 -21.45 -18.31
N ASP A 261 -4.65 -21.67 -19.20
CA ASP A 261 -5.50 -20.60 -19.73
C ASP A 261 -6.33 -19.93 -18.63
N GLU A 262 -6.89 -20.72 -17.72
CA GLU A 262 -7.63 -20.17 -16.60
C GLU A 262 -6.72 -19.45 -15.58
N GLN A 263 -5.52 -19.98 -15.33
CA GLN A 263 -4.51 -19.29 -14.51
C GLN A 263 -4.17 -17.91 -15.07
N GLN A 264 -3.93 -17.82 -16.38
CA GLN A 264 -3.66 -16.55 -17.08
C GLN A 264 -4.84 -15.58 -16.94
N LYS A 265 -6.07 -16.08 -17.09
CA LYS A 265 -7.26 -15.25 -16.95
C LYS A 265 -7.46 -14.74 -15.52
N ILE A 266 -7.23 -15.60 -14.51
CA ILE A 266 -7.26 -15.23 -13.09
C ILE A 266 -6.21 -14.16 -12.81
N ALA A 267 -4.97 -14.35 -13.26
CA ALA A 267 -3.90 -13.39 -13.10
C ALA A 267 -4.23 -12.03 -13.73
N ALA A 268 -4.81 -12.02 -14.92
CA ALA A 268 -5.22 -10.79 -15.62
C ALA A 268 -6.28 -10.02 -14.82
N VAL A 269 -7.31 -10.70 -14.28
CA VAL A 269 -8.35 -10.07 -13.45
C VAL A 269 -7.76 -9.47 -12.18
N LEU A 270 -6.89 -10.21 -11.49
CA LEU A 270 -6.26 -9.74 -10.25
C LEU A 270 -5.28 -8.57 -10.53
N SER A 271 -4.55 -8.62 -11.64
CA SER A 271 -3.68 -7.51 -12.07
C SER A 271 -4.48 -6.23 -12.40
N THR A 272 -5.67 -6.37 -12.96
CA THR A 272 -6.56 -5.21 -13.20
C THR A 272 -7.00 -4.59 -11.86
N ALA A 273 -7.36 -5.43 -10.88
CA ALA A 273 -7.72 -4.94 -9.54
C ALA A 273 -6.52 -4.25 -8.83
N ASP A 274 -5.29 -4.76 -9.02
CA ASP A 274 -4.09 -4.09 -8.49
C ASP A 274 -3.88 -2.71 -9.10
N LYS A 275 -4.03 -2.60 -10.41
CA LYS A 275 -3.90 -1.31 -11.13
C LYS A 275 -4.92 -0.29 -10.63
N GLU A 276 -6.16 -0.72 -10.38
CA GLU A 276 -7.21 0.15 -9.83
C GLU A 276 -6.85 0.64 -8.42
N VAL A 277 -6.43 -0.25 -7.53
CA VAL A 277 -5.99 0.11 -6.16
C VAL A 277 -4.82 1.10 -6.22
N THR A 278 -3.82 0.84 -7.07
CA THR A 278 -2.66 1.73 -7.23
C THR A 278 -3.06 3.11 -7.76
N ALA A 279 -3.93 3.17 -8.76
CA ALA A 279 -4.42 4.44 -9.32
C ALA A 279 -5.22 5.25 -8.29
N LEU A 280 -6.05 4.59 -7.48
CA LEU A 280 -6.81 5.26 -6.40
C LEU A 280 -5.88 5.78 -5.30
N GLN A 281 -4.83 5.02 -4.94
CA GLN A 281 -3.83 5.48 -3.96
C GLN A 281 -3.09 6.72 -4.47
N GLN A 282 -2.59 6.69 -5.70
CA GLN A 282 -1.91 7.83 -6.32
C GLN A 282 -2.82 9.07 -6.39
N LYS A 283 -4.09 8.88 -6.76
CA LYS A 283 -5.08 9.96 -6.78
C LYS A 283 -5.31 10.55 -5.39
N LEU A 284 -5.40 9.71 -4.37
CA LEU A 284 -5.58 10.14 -2.98
C LEU A 284 -4.40 10.99 -2.50
N ASP A 285 -3.18 10.53 -2.78
CA ASP A 285 -1.96 11.25 -2.40
C ASP A 285 -1.86 12.60 -3.11
N ALA A 286 -2.18 12.67 -4.41
CA ALA A 286 -2.24 13.92 -5.17
C ALA A 286 -3.28 14.89 -4.59
N LEU A 287 -4.50 14.43 -4.29
CA LEU A 287 -5.54 15.26 -3.69
C LEU A 287 -5.11 15.84 -2.32
N LYS A 288 -4.45 15.04 -1.48
CA LYS A 288 -3.94 15.50 -0.19
C LYS A 288 -2.86 16.57 -0.34
N GLN A 289 -1.93 16.38 -1.27
CA GLN A 289 -0.87 17.35 -1.57
C GLN A 289 -1.44 18.66 -2.12
N GLU A 290 -2.36 18.58 -3.08
CA GLU A 290 -2.99 19.77 -3.67
C GLU A 290 -3.82 20.54 -2.64
N LYS A 291 -4.60 19.85 -1.79
CA LYS A 291 -5.31 20.51 -0.68
C LYS A 291 -4.36 21.24 0.25
N GLN A 292 -3.24 20.60 0.64
CA GLN A 292 -2.24 21.23 1.50
C GLN A 292 -1.65 22.49 0.85
N ALA A 293 -1.32 22.44 -0.44
CA ALA A 293 -0.83 23.60 -1.18
C ALA A 293 -1.87 24.72 -1.26
N LEU A 294 -3.14 24.40 -1.50
CA LEU A 294 -4.24 25.37 -1.49
C LEU A 294 -4.41 26.01 -0.10
N MET A 295 -4.37 25.23 0.97
CA MET A 295 -4.43 25.76 2.33
C MET A 295 -3.31 26.78 2.59
N GLN A 296 -2.08 26.47 2.17
CA GLN A 296 -0.95 27.39 2.32
C GLN A 296 -1.14 28.71 1.54
N GLN A 297 -1.79 28.67 0.38
CA GLN A 297 -2.02 29.87 -0.44
C GLN A 297 -3.22 30.69 0.06
N LEU A 298 -4.36 30.04 0.32
CA LEU A 298 -5.64 30.69 0.60
C LEU A 298 -5.72 31.20 2.06
N LEU A 299 -5.29 30.37 3.02
CA LEU A 299 -5.38 30.72 4.45
C LEU A 299 -4.32 31.76 4.87
N THR A 300 -3.28 31.97 4.07
CA THR A 300 -2.25 32.99 4.31
C THR A 300 -2.49 34.28 3.51
N GLY A 301 -3.50 34.33 2.66
CA GLY A 301 -3.79 35.46 1.80
C GLY A 301 -2.81 35.64 0.62
N LYS A 302 -1.86 34.69 0.40
CA LYS A 302 -0.97 34.69 -0.77
C LYS A 302 -1.75 34.64 -2.09
N ARG A 303 -2.90 33.94 -2.07
CA ARG A 303 -3.86 33.93 -3.17
C ARG A 303 -5.23 34.31 -2.64
N ARG A 304 -5.87 35.27 -3.33
CA ARG A 304 -7.23 35.74 -3.01
C ARG A 304 -8.26 35.00 -3.90
N VAL A 305 -9.43 34.79 -3.38
CA VAL A 305 -10.56 34.22 -4.15
C VAL A 305 -11.46 35.36 -4.67
N LYS A 306 -12.02 35.17 -5.87
CA LYS A 306 -13.05 36.07 -6.37
C LYS A 306 -14.37 35.78 -5.64
N VAL A 307 -14.97 36.82 -5.10
CA VAL A 307 -16.30 36.77 -4.47
C VAL A 307 -17.22 37.60 -5.34
N GLU A 308 -18.35 37.06 -5.73
CA GLU A 308 -19.42 37.83 -6.35
C GLU A 308 -19.92 38.83 -5.32
N VAL A 309 -19.77 40.10 -5.56
CA VAL A 309 -20.42 41.13 -4.76
C VAL A 309 -21.88 41.15 -5.23
N ALA A 310 -22.81 40.72 -4.35
CA ALA A 310 -24.20 40.90 -4.60
C ALA A 310 -24.44 42.43 -4.81
N ALA A 311 -24.93 42.78 -6.00
CA ALA A 311 -25.30 44.16 -6.35
C ALA A 311 -26.50 44.62 -5.52
#